data_aafaa6b696d5f38a5b18ce64b855b138
#
_entry.id   aafaa6b696d5f38a5b18ce64b855b138
#
_cell.length_a   1.000
_cell.length_b   1.000
_cell.length_c   1.000
_cell.angle_alpha   90.00
_cell.angle_beta   90.00
_cell.angle_gamma   90.00
#
_symmetry.space_group_name_H-M   'P 1'
#
loop_
_entity.id
_entity.type
_entity.pdbx_description
1 polymer ?
#
loop_
_entity_poly.entity_id
_entity_poly.type
_entity_poly.pdbx_seq_one_letter_code
_entity_poly.pdbx_strand_id
1 'polypeptide(L)'
;PLEARPPHPRILDGGSWKDWLTPLLGFVDIAVVSEDFAPPLMARTNGSQVAEFLRGFGITRTVRTRGDRSVQYWWDGSSGEVPVEAVPDASTLGAGDAFHGAFTWAIERGGDADPERLIRFASAVAAVSVSSFGTRQWLTSPALAELVRGW
;
A
#
# COMPACT_ATOMS: atom_id res chain seq x y z
N PRO A 1 -2.44 -29.70 -2.39
CA PRO A 1 -1.27 -29.14 -1.75
C PRO A 1 -0.94 -27.83 -2.46
N LEU A 2 -1.12 -26.70 -1.77
CA LEU A 2 -0.62 -25.39 -2.20
C LEU A 2 0.87 -25.34 -1.88
N GLU A 3 1.61 -26.16 -2.62
CA GLU A 3 3.02 -26.40 -2.42
C GLU A 3 3.81 -25.41 -3.24
N ALA A 4 4.70 -24.77 -2.59
CA ALA A 4 5.61 -23.71 -2.97
C ALA A 4 4.96 -22.30 -3.01
N ARG A 5 5.35 -21.46 -2.07
CA ARG A 5 5.16 -20.00 -2.20
C ARG A 5 5.70 -19.59 -3.57
N PRO A 6 4.93 -18.83 -4.36
CA PRO A 6 5.47 -18.30 -5.60
C PRO A 6 6.73 -17.47 -5.29
N PRO A 7 7.67 -17.33 -6.21
CA PRO A 7 8.90 -16.56 -6.02
C PRO A 7 8.63 -15.09 -5.72
N HIS A 8 7.40 -14.62 -5.95
CA HIS A 8 6.95 -13.24 -5.73
C HIS A 8 5.82 -13.20 -4.71
N PRO A 9 5.79 -12.22 -3.79
CA PRO A 9 4.72 -12.11 -2.81
C PRO A 9 3.39 -11.75 -3.48
N ARG A 10 2.31 -12.30 -2.95
CA ARG A 10 0.94 -11.96 -3.35
C ARG A 10 0.48 -10.76 -2.54
N ILE A 11 0.26 -9.65 -3.21
CA ILE A 11 -0.07 -8.37 -2.58
C ILE A 11 -1.55 -8.06 -2.82
N LEU A 12 -2.29 -7.85 -1.74
CA LEU A 12 -3.68 -7.39 -1.79
C LEU A 12 -3.71 -5.87 -1.97
N ASP A 13 -4.45 -5.41 -2.98
CA ASP A 13 -4.92 -4.02 -3.06
C ASP A 13 -6.33 -3.94 -2.47
N GLY A 14 -6.45 -3.38 -1.27
CA GLY A 14 -7.68 -3.32 -0.50
C GLY A 14 -8.21 -1.89 -0.36
N GLY A 15 -9.11 -1.45 -1.25
CA GLY A 15 -9.82 -0.19 -1.10
C GLY A 15 -10.84 -0.26 0.05
N SER A 16 -12.10 -0.57 -0.24
CA SER A 16 -13.12 -0.82 0.78
C SER A 16 -13.33 -2.31 1.02
N TRP A 17 -13.71 -2.68 2.26
CA TRP A 17 -14.03 -4.08 2.58
C TRP A 17 -15.15 -4.64 1.69
N LYS A 18 -14.98 -5.89 1.30
CA LYS A 18 -15.97 -6.69 0.59
C LYS A 18 -15.98 -8.10 1.17
N ASP A 19 -17.14 -8.63 1.55
CA ASP A 19 -17.26 -9.94 2.21
C ASP A 19 -16.68 -11.10 1.38
N TRP A 20 -16.73 -11.00 0.05
CA TRP A 20 -16.16 -11.98 -0.86
C TRP A 20 -14.62 -12.04 -0.85
N LEU A 21 -13.94 -11.08 -0.21
CA LEU A 21 -12.48 -11.12 -0.02
C LEU A 21 -12.04 -12.17 1.00
N THR A 22 -12.89 -12.51 1.96
CA THR A 22 -12.55 -13.41 3.06
C THR A 22 -11.85 -14.70 2.62
N PRO A 23 -12.37 -15.48 1.63
CA PRO A 23 -11.71 -16.72 1.19
C PRO A 23 -10.37 -16.48 0.49
N LEU A 24 -10.08 -15.28 0.03
CA LEU A 24 -8.82 -14.93 -0.64
C LEU A 24 -7.72 -14.54 0.34
N LEU A 25 -8.07 -14.08 1.54
CA LEU A 25 -7.09 -13.57 2.50
C LEU A 25 -6.04 -14.61 2.89
N GLY A 26 -6.40 -15.89 2.97
CA GLY A 26 -5.43 -16.96 3.25
C GLY A 26 -4.35 -17.16 2.19
N PHE A 27 -4.46 -16.50 1.03
CA PHE A 27 -3.47 -16.55 -0.05
C PHE A 27 -2.60 -15.29 -0.14
N VAL A 28 -2.88 -14.27 0.69
CA VAL A 28 -2.20 -12.97 0.66
C VAL A 28 -0.97 -13.00 1.55
N ASP A 29 0.15 -12.49 1.05
CA ASP A 29 1.40 -12.35 1.81
C ASP A 29 1.56 -10.94 2.39
N ILE A 30 1.12 -9.90 1.65
CA ILE A 30 1.18 -8.49 2.06
C ILE A 30 -0.17 -7.84 1.75
N ALA A 31 -0.73 -7.09 2.69
CA ALA A 31 -1.93 -6.29 2.46
C ALA A 31 -1.60 -4.80 2.40
N VAL A 32 -1.89 -4.17 1.26
CA VAL A 32 -1.89 -2.71 1.12
C VAL A 32 -3.35 -2.28 1.07
N VAL A 33 -3.82 -1.60 2.12
CA VAL A 33 -5.23 -1.28 2.29
C VAL A 33 -5.43 0.22 2.50
N SER A 34 -6.61 0.73 2.13
CA SER A 34 -7.00 2.09 2.47
C SER A 34 -7.62 2.16 3.88
N GLU A 35 -7.83 3.36 4.39
CA GLU A 35 -8.57 3.54 5.65
C GLU A 35 -10.03 3.11 5.57
N ASP A 36 -10.60 3.01 4.36
CA ASP A 36 -11.95 2.51 4.12
C ASP A 36 -12.05 0.98 4.15
N PHE A 37 -10.92 0.29 4.23
CA PHE A 37 -10.87 -1.15 4.43
C PHE A 37 -11.18 -1.46 5.90
N ALA A 38 -12.46 -1.55 6.20
CA ALA A 38 -12.96 -1.83 7.55
C ALA A 38 -13.83 -3.09 7.52
N PRO A 39 -13.29 -4.26 7.91
CA PRO A 39 -14.08 -5.48 8.09
C PRO A 39 -15.24 -5.26 9.07
N PRO A 40 -16.31 -6.10 9.03
CA PRO A 40 -17.46 -5.95 9.91
C PRO A 40 -17.05 -5.80 11.37
N LEU A 41 -17.75 -4.91 12.10
CA LEU A 41 -17.53 -4.58 13.51
C LEU A 41 -16.22 -3.83 13.82
N MET A 42 -15.45 -3.41 12.81
CA MET A 42 -14.24 -2.63 13.02
C MET A 42 -14.48 -1.15 12.69
N ALA A 43 -13.95 -0.29 13.57
CA ALA A 43 -13.96 1.14 13.29
C ALA A 43 -12.94 1.50 12.23
N ARG A 44 -13.31 2.33 11.26
CA ARG A 44 -12.40 2.85 10.22
C ARG A 44 -11.18 3.56 10.80
N THR A 45 -11.27 4.09 12.00
CA THR A 45 -10.18 4.80 12.69
C THR A 45 -9.16 3.89 13.34
N ASN A 46 -9.47 2.59 13.50
CA ASN A 46 -8.60 1.66 14.22
C ASN A 46 -7.80 0.76 13.28
N GLY A 47 -6.65 1.25 12.80
CA GLY A 47 -5.75 0.49 11.93
C GLY A 47 -5.16 -0.76 12.60
N SER A 48 -4.92 -0.73 13.90
CA SER A 48 -4.38 -1.89 14.64
C SER A 48 -5.35 -3.06 14.65
N GLN A 49 -6.66 -2.81 14.77
CA GLN A 49 -7.69 -3.86 14.69
C GLN A 49 -7.73 -4.48 13.30
N VAL A 50 -7.57 -3.66 12.24
CA VAL A 50 -7.52 -4.17 10.86
C VAL A 50 -6.29 -5.04 10.65
N ALA A 51 -5.12 -4.61 11.11
CA ALA A 51 -3.89 -5.40 11.03
C ALA A 51 -3.99 -6.72 11.82
N GLU A 52 -4.59 -6.69 13.00
CA GLU A 52 -4.81 -7.90 13.81
C GLU A 52 -5.80 -8.87 13.14
N PHE A 53 -6.87 -8.35 12.55
CA PHE A 53 -7.80 -9.17 11.76
C PHE A 53 -7.08 -9.86 10.59
N LEU A 54 -6.26 -9.13 9.84
CA LEU A 54 -5.49 -9.67 8.71
C LEU A 54 -4.45 -10.70 9.20
N ARG A 55 -3.85 -10.48 10.37
CA ARG A 55 -2.93 -11.44 11.00
C ARG A 55 -3.61 -12.78 11.29
N GLY A 56 -4.89 -12.78 11.62
CA GLY A 56 -5.69 -14.01 11.79
C GLY A 56 -5.73 -14.90 10.52
N PHE A 57 -5.46 -14.34 9.34
CA PHE A 57 -5.31 -15.07 8.08
C PHE A 57 -3.84 -15.37 7.70
N GLY A 58 -2.89 -15.05 8.59
CA GLY A 58 -1.47 -15.24 8.35
C GLY A 58 -0.76 -14.07 7.67
N ILE A 59 -1.46 -12.94 7.46
CA ILE A 59 -0.88 -11.73 6.86
C ILE A 59 -0.18 -10.92 7.96
N THR A 60 1.14 -11.01 8.04
CA THR A 60 1.95 -10.32 9.04
C THR A 60 2.46 -8.95 8.56
N ARG A 61 2.23 -8.62 7.29
CA ARG A 61 2.67 -7.41 6.63
C ARG A 61 1.48 -6.63 6.10
N THR A 62 1.15 -5.53 6.78
CA THR A 62 0.02 -4.66 6.42
C THR A 62 0.50 -3.21 6.31
N VAL A 63 0.14 -2.57 5.21
CA VAL A 63 0.32 -1.13 4.99
C VAL A 63 -1.06 -0.50 4.83
N ARG A 64 -1.30 0.63 5.49
CA ARG A 64 -2.60 1.30 5.47
C ARG A 64 -2.46 2.77 5.07
N THR A 65 -2.96 3.10 3.90
CA THR A 65 -3.00 4.46 3.37
C THR A 65 -4.18 5.24 3.94
N ARG A 66 -4.01 6.57 4.13
CA ARG A 66 -5.01 7.46 4.75
C ARG A 66 -5.11 8.82 4.05
N GLY A 67 -5.05 8.81 2.72
CA GLY A 67 -5.07 10.03 1.91
C GLY A 67 -3.80 10.87 2.12
N ASP A 68 -3.97 12.09 2.59
CA ASP A 68 -2.90 13.06 2.88
C ASP A 68 -2.27 12.92 4.28
N ARG A 69 -2.73 11.95 5.06
CA ARG A 69 -2.18 11.62 6.39
C ARG A 69 -1.11 10.55 6.30
N SER A 70 -0.28 10.45 7.35
CA SER A 70 0.77 9.43 7.46
C SER A 70 0.26 8.03 7.11
N VAL A 71 1.03 7.28 6.36
CA VAL A 71 0.79 5.86 6.07
C VAL A 71 1.20 5.03 7.28
N GLN A 72 0.31 4.17 7.75
CA GLN A 72 0.58 3.25 8.85
C GLN A 72 1.09 1.91 8.31
N TYR A 73 1.94 1.25 9.10
CA TYR A 73 2.36 -0.11 8.78
C TYR A 73 2.45 -1.00 10.02
N TRP A 74 2.22 -2.29 9.80
CA TRP A 74 2.48 -3.41 10.70
C TRP A 74 3.26 -4.45 9.89
N TRP A 75 4.49 -4.74 10.31
CA TRP A 75 5.43 -5.50 9.50
C TRP A 75 6.23 -6.45 10.36
N ASP A 76 5.91 -7.75 10.30
CA ASP A 76 6.60 -8.83 10.99
C ASP A 76 6.87 -8.54 12.49
N GLY A 77 5.88 -7.96 13.18
CA GLY A 77 5.95 -7.65 14.60
C GLY A 77 6.38 -6.22 14.94
N SER A 78 6.88 -5.45 13.99
CA SER A 78 7.09 -4.01 14.13
C SER A 78 5.89 -3.21 13.64
N SER A 79 5.77 -1.95 14.05
CA SER A 79 4.76 -1.03 13.53
C SER A 79 5.24 0.41 13.60
N GLY A 80 4.70 1.24 12.72
CA GLY A 80 5.02 2.65 12.70
C GLY A 80 4.14 3.45 11.73
N GLU A 81 4.51 4.70 11.55
CA GLU A 81 3.87 5.62 10.61
C GLU A 81 4.92 6.36 9.79
N VAL A 82 4.66 6.48 8.50
CA VAL A 82 5.49 7.26 7.56
C VAL A 82 4.71 8.49 7.15
N PRO A 83 5.22 9.71 7.41
CA PRO A 83 4.56 10.92 6.96
C PRO A 83 4.57 11.01 5.43
N VAL A 84 3.52 11.60 4.87
CA VAL A 84 3.41 11.89 3.44
C VAL A 84 3.40 13.41 3.23
N GLU A 85 3.90 13.85 2.08
CA GLU A 85 3.81 15.24 1.68
C GLU A 85 2.43 15.51 1.09
N ALA A 86 1.71 16.48 1.63
CA ALA A 86 0.45 16.93 1.07
C ALA A 86 0.71 17.68 -0.25
N VAL A 87 0.01 17.30 -1.30
CA VAL A 87 0.05 18.01 -2.59
C VAL A 87 -1.17 18.92 -2.68
N PRO A 88 -1.00 20.26 -2.62
CA PRO A 88 -2.11 21.20 -2.73
C PRO A 88 -2.84 21.04 -4.08
N ASP A 89 -4.15 21.24 -4.07
CA ASP A 89 -5.02 21.20 -5.27
C ASP A 89 -4.90 19.92 -6.11
N ALA A 90 -4.48 18.82 -5.51
CA ALA A 90 -4.26 17.56 -6.18
C ALA A 90 -5.56 16.87 -6.58
N SER A 91 -5.56 16.24 -7.76
CA SER A 91 -6.57 15.27 -8.11
C SER A 91 -6.21 13.92 -7.46
N THR A 92 -6.97 13.50 -6.45
CA THR A 92 -6.70 12.23 -5.73
C THR A 92 -7.09 10.98 -6.49
N LEU A 93 -7.67 11.14 -7.69
CA LEU A 93 -8.10 10.00 -8.52
C LEU A 93 -6.88 9.18 -8.98
N GLY A 94 -6.87 7.91 -8.61
CA GLY A 94 -5.79 6.97 -8.96
C GLY A 94 -4.55 7.05 -8.07
N ALA A 95 -4.52 7.90 -7.02
CA ALA A 95 -3.40 7.97 -6.09
C ALA A 95 -3.13 6.64 -5.38
N GLY A 96 -4.20 5.93 -4.98
CA GLY A 96 -4.11 4.60 -4.38
C GLY A 96 -3.51 3.58 -5.35
N ASP A 97 -3.96 3.57 -6.61
CA ASP A 97 -3.43 2.68 -7.64
C ASP A 97 -1.95 2.96 -7.93
N ALA A 98 -1.56 4.24 -7.98
CA ALA A 98 -0.16 4.64 -8.17
C ALA A 98 0.71 4.21 -6.98
N PHE A 99 0.22 4.39 -5.74
CA PHE A 99 0.90 3.91 -4.54
C PHE A 99 1.09 2.40 -4.58
N HIS A 100 0.01 1.66 -4.82
CA HIS A 100 0.04 0.19 -4.84
C HIS A 100 0.98 -0.34 -5.93
N GLY A 101 0.91 0.21 -7.14
CA GLY A 101 1.79 -0.16 -8.25
C GLY A 101 3.26 0.11 -7.93
N ALA A 102 3.59 1.28 -7.37
CA ALA A 102 4.94 1.63 -6.96
C ALA A 102 5.45 0.76 -5.80
N PHE A 103 4.60 0.48 -4.81
CA PHE A 103 4.93 -0.40 -3.70
C PHE A 103 5.26 -1.82 -4.19
N THR A 104 4.42 -2.37 -5.07
CA THR A 104 4.63 -3.69 -5.67
C THR A 104 5.93 -3.73 -6.48
N TRP A 105 6.17 -2.72 -7.30
CA TRP A 105 7.40 -2.60 -8.08
C TRP A 105 8.65 -2.53 -7.18
N ALA A 106 8.57 -1.79 -6.08
CA ALA A 106 9.67 -1.65 -5.14
C ALA A 106 9.99 -2.97 -4.40
N ILE A 107 8.97 -3.72 -4.01
CA ILE A 107 9.13 -5.07 -3.43
C ILE A 107 9.85 -6.01 -4.42
N GLU A 108 9.46 -6.01 -5.68
CA GLU A 108 10.07 -6.83 -6.72
C GLU A 108 11.57 -6.53 -6.91
N ARG A 109 11.96 -5.26 -6.78
CA ARG A 109 13.33 -4.80 -7.00
C ARG A 109 14.20 -4.83 -5.75
N GLY A 110 13.64 -4.57 -4.59
CA GLY A 110 14.35 -4.43 -3.33
C GLY A 110 14.26 -5.63 -2.39
N GLY A 111 13.44 -6.63 -2.71
CA GLY A 111 13.18 -7.75 -1.82
C GLY A 111 12.46 -7.32 -0.54
N ASP A 112 12.77 -7.99 0.58
CA ASP A 112 12.22 -7.72 1.92
C ASP A 112 12.79 -6.44 2.54
N ALA A 113 12.74 -5.34 1.80
CA ALA A 113 13.28 -4.07 2.21
C ALA A 113 12.52 -3.52 3.44
N ASP A 114 13.15 -2.59 4.12
CA ASP A 114 12.57 -1.79 5.18
C ASP A 114 11.20 -1.21 4.76
N PRO A 115 10.11 -1.47 5.51
CA PRO A 115 8.78 -1.00 5.17
C PRO A 115 8.71 0.53 5.03
N GLU A 116 9.48 1.29 5.81
CA GLU A 116 9.51 2.73 5.68
C GLU A 116 10.06 3.19 4.33
N ARG A 117 11.12 2.54 3.84
CA ARG A 117 11.70 2.84 2.53
C ARG A 117 10.70 2.55 1.41
N LEU A 118 10.04 1.40 1.47
CA LEU A 118 8.99 1.01 0.51
C LEU A 118 7.85 2.04 0.48
N ILE A 119 7.37 2.43 1.66
CA ILE A 119 6.26 3.38 1.81
C ILE A 119 6.68 4.77 1.33
N ARG A 120 7.88 5.26 1.66
CA ARG A 120 8.38 6.57 1.20
C ARG A 120 8.44 6.63 -0.32
N PHE A 121 8.97 5.59 -0.95
CA PHE A 121 9.01 5.52 -2.41
C PHE A 121 7.60 5.51 -3.02
N ALA A 122 6.72 4.64 -2.55
CA ALA A 122 5.36 4.55 -3.05
C ALA A 122 4.56 5.85 -2.85
N SER A 123 4.74 6.52 -1.71
CA SER A 123 4.13 7.82 -1.42
C SER A 123 4.65 8.91 -2.35
N ALA A 124 5.94 8.94 -2.63
CA ALA A 124 6.53 9.90 -3.57
C ALA A 124 6.00 9.71 -5.00
N VAL A 125 5.86 8.47 -5.46
CA VAL A 125 5.24 8.16 -6.77
C VAL A 125 3.77 8.57 -6.78
N ALA A 126 3.02 8.30 -5.72
CA ALA A 126 1.64 8.73 -5.61
C ALA A 126 1.52 10.27 -5.63
N ALA A 127 2.41 11.00 -4.95
CA ALA A 127 2.47 12.46 -4.99
C ALA A 127 2.72 12.99 -6.41
N VAL A 128 3.64 12.38 -7.17
CA VAL A 128 3.84 12.71 -8.59
C VAL A 128 2.58 12.45 -9.41
N SER A 129 1.86 11.36 -9.14
CA SER A 129 0.66 11.01 -9.89
C SER A 129 -0.47 12.03 -9.72
N VAL A 130 -0.60 12.63 -8.56
CA VAL A 130 -1.66 13.61 -8.25
C VAL A 130 -1.26 15.06 -8.56
N SER A 131 0.01 15.33 -8.84
CA SER A 131 0.51 16.66 -9.18
C SER A 131 0.17 17.10 -10.62
N SER A 132 -0.32 16.17 -11.47
CA SER A 132 -0.70 16.46 -12.83
C SER A 132 -2.18 16.12 -13.07
N PHE A 133 -2.84 16.92 -13.90
CA PHE A 133 -4.22 16.65 -14.26
C PHE A 133 -4.29 15.49 -15.25
N GLY A 134 -5.02 14.43 -14.89
CA GLY A 134 -5.21 13.25 -15.73
C GLY A 134 -4.46 12.02 -15.23
N THR A 135 -5.01 10.83 -15.54
CA THR A 135 -4.61 9.57 -14.93
C THR A 135 -3.29 8.98 -15.47
N ARG A 136 -2.69 9.52 -16.53
CA ARG A 136 -1.53 8.93 -17.21
C ARG A 136 -0.40 9.91 -17.54
N GLN A 137 -0.62 11.22 -17.49
CA GLN A 137 0.40 12.22 -17.87
C GLN A 137 1.65 12.13 -17.00
N TRP A 138 1.49 11.81 -15.72
CA TRP A 138 2.57 11.66 -14.77
C TRP A 138 3.55 10.52 -15.10
N LEU A 139 3.13 9.50 -15.90
CA LEU A 139 4.00 8.38 -16.30
C LEU A 139 5.23 8.79 -17.10
N THR A 140 5.17 9.94 -17.76
CA THR A 140 6.31 10.52 -18.52
C THR A 140 7.01 11.65 -17.77
N SER A 141 6.66 11.86 -16.49
CA SER A 141 7.25 12.92 -15.68
C SER A 141 8.75 12.68 -15.42
N PRO A 142 9.60 13.70 -15.58
CA PRO A 142 11.00 13.61 -15.14
C PRO A 142 11.15 13.25 -13.66
N ALA A 143 10.24 13.76 -12.81
CA ALA A 143 10.24 13.45 -11.37
C ALA A 143 10.05 11.94 -11.11
N LEU A 144 9.14 11.26 -11.82
CA LEU A 144 9.01 9.81 -11.72
C LEU A 144 10.31 9.11 -12.15
N ALA A 145 10.94 9.55 -13.25
CA ALA A 145 12.17 8.95 -13.72
C ALA A 145 13.32 9.10 -12.70
N GLU A 146 13.37 10.21 -11.96
CA GLU A 146 14.33 10.43 -10.89
C GLU A 146 14.08 9.51 -9.70
N LEU A 147 12.84 9.37 -9.26
CA LEU A 147 12.46 8.44 -8.17
C LEU A 147 12.85 6.99 -8.50
N VAL A 148 12.58 6.55 -9.73
CA VAL A 148 12.91 5.19 -10.17
C VAL A 148 14.43 4.97 -10.27
N ARG A 149 15.21 5.98 -10.67
CA ARG A 149 16.69 5.88 -10.69
C ARG A 149 17.30 5.89 -9.29
N GLY A 150 16.66 6.54 -8.32
CA GLY A 150 17.13 6.63 -6.95
C GLY A 150 16.77 5.44 -6.05
N TRP A 151 15.92 4.55 -6.55
CA TRP A 151 15.54 3.33 -5.82
C TRP A 151 16.64 2.28 -5.90
#